data_2463ca56da031fd1919adeb64d8c4930
#
_entry.id   2463ca56da031fd1919adeb64d8c4930
#
_cell.length_a   1.000
_cell.length_b   1.000
_cell.length_c   1.000
_cell.angle_alpha   90.00
_cell.angle_beta   90.00
_cell.angle_gamma   90.00
#
_symmetry.space_group_name_H-M   'P 1'
#
loop_
_entity.id
_entity.type
_entity.pdbx_description
1 polymer ?
#
loop_
_entity_poly.entity_id
_entity_poly.type
_entity_poly.pdbx_seq_one_letter_code
_entity_poly.pdbx_strand_id
1 'polypeptide(L)'
;SMYGGVISKKMRFGQEAGDDASVPGTPVIRKPLGEGILGEANMDGSIYINESIVPGSKEEAQVINHEMRHATDMRTGKLAYSDDFVKWNGNIYPREDRNGKDMIKVDGQWKEAGTHDFPWEEEANNGNKNV
;
A
#
# COMPACT_ATOMS: atom_id res chain seq x y z
N SER A 1 -11.18 5.33 -1.46
CA SER A 1 -10.10 5.48 -0.51
C SER A 1 -8.98 6.30 -1.09
N MET A 2 -8.40 7.15 -0.29
CA MET A 2 -7.25 7.94 -0.71
C MET A 2 -6.01 7.08 -0.99
N TYR A 3 -5.88 5.97 -0.31
CA TYR A 3 -4.75 5.07 -0.45
C TYR A 3 -5.17 3.72 -1.00
N GLY A 4 -6.18 3.74 -1.88
CA GLY A 4 -6.88 2.53 -2.29
C GLY A 4 -6.05 1.44 -2.91
N GLY A 5 -4.93 1.76 -3.47
CA GLY A 5 -4.09 0.77 -4.12
C GLY A 5 -2.90 0.32 -3.30
N VAL A 6 -2.86 0.65 -1.99
CA VAL A 6 -1.66 0.38 -1.20
C VAL A 6 -1.31 -1.10 -1.11
N ILE A 7 -2.30 -1.98 -1.19
CA ILE A 7 -2.05 -3.41 -1.28
C ILE A 7 -2.38 -3.81 -2.70
N SER A 8 -1.35 -4.05 -3.48
CA SER A 8 -1.52 -4.40 -4.88
C SER A 8 -2.21 -5.75 -5.01
N LYS A 9 -3.21 -5.84 -5.87
CA LYS A 9 -3.86 -7.10 -6.16
C LYS A 9 -2.94 -8.06 -6.89
N LYS A 10 -2.03 -7.51 -7.70
CA LYS A 10 -1.06 -8.33 -8.42
C LYS A 10 0.30 -8.13 -7.79
N MET A 11 0.91 -9.23 -7.37
CA MET A 11 2.28 -9.19 -6.90
C MET A 11 3.19 -8.90 -8.08
N ARG A 12 4.12 -7.98 -7.87
CA ARG A 12 5.06 -7.58 -8.90
C ARG A 12 6.46 -7.88 -8.42
N PHE A 13 7.09 -8.84 -9.06
CA PHE A 13 8.46 -9.20 -8.75
C PHE A 13 9.36 -8.73 -9.87
N GLY A 14 10.56 -8.29 -9.52
CA GLY A 14 11.52 -7.88 -10.50
C GLY A 14 11.09 -6.67 -11.31
N GLN A 15 10.26 -5.82 -10.72
CA GLN A 15 9.89 -4.58 -11.35
C GLN A 15 11.13 -3.71 -11.54
N GLU A 16 10.95 -2.65 -12.26
CA GLU A 16 11.98 -1.64 -12.50
C GLU A 16 12.38 -0.89 -11.25
N ALA A 17 12.20 -1.51 -10.14
CA ALA A 17 12.35 -0.93 -8.83
C ALA A 17 13.73 -0.37 -8.54
N GLY A 18 14.75 -0.88 -9.16
CA GLY A 18 16.10 -0.42 -8.87
C GLY A 18 16.48 0.90 -9.51
N ASP A 19 15.61 1.45 -10.35
CA ASP A 19 16.03 2.54 -11.23
C ASP A 19 15.85 3.92 -10.63
N ASP A 20 15.03 4.05 -9.61
CA ASP A 20 14.65 5.35 -9.09
C ASP A 20 14.50 5.28 -7.59
N ALA A 21 15.58 5.49 -6.88
CA ALA A 21 15.60 5.37 -5.43
C ALA A 21 15.71 6.75 -4.81
N SER A 22 14.58 7.35 -4.46
CA SER A 22 14.59 8.62 -3.74
C SER A 22 14.79 8.42 -2.24
N VAL A 23 14.60 7.20 -1.75
CA VAL A 23 14.87 6.83 -0.36
C VAL A 23 15.85 5.66 -0.38
N PRO A 24 17.00 5.75 0.32
CA PRO A 24 17.97 4.66 0.30
C PRO A 24 17.34 3.33 0.70
N GLY A 25 17.56 2.33 -0.13
CA GLY A 25 17.05 0.99 0.12
C GLY A 25 15.58 0.75 -0.23
N THR A 26 14.86 1.80 -0.62
CA THR A 26 13.45 1.67 -1.01
C THR A 26 13.20 2.44 -2.30
N PRO A 27 13.06 1.75 -3.42
CA PRO A 27 12.74 2.43 -4.68
C PRO A 27 11.36 3.08 -4.62
N VAL A 28 11.29 4.35 -4.98
CA VAL A 28 10.04 5.09 -5.07
C VAL A 28 9.87 5.54 -6.52
N ILE A 29 8.81 5.06 -7.15
CA ILE A 29 8.60 5.23 -8.58
C ILE A 29 7.29 5.98 -8.82
N ARG A 30 7.38 7.05 -9.60
CA ARG A 30 6.20 7.84 -9.97
C ARG A 30 5.63 7.29 -11.26
N LYS A 31 4.33 7.03 -11.28
CA LYS A 31 3.67 6.49 -12.46
C LYS A 31 2.17 6.73 -12.38
N PRO A 32 1.44 6.56 -13.49
CA PRO A 32 -0.01 6.61 -13.42
C PRO A 32 -0.53 5.45 -12.58
N LEU A 33 -1.38 5.77 -11.63
CA LEU A 33 -2.13 4.77 -10.87
C LEU A 33 -3.60 5.00 -11.18
N GLY A 34 -4.43 4.06 -10.84
CA GLY A 34 -5.87 4.20 -11.08
C GLY A 34 -6.45 5.42 -10.39
N GLU A 35 -7.62 5.85 -10.83
CA GLU A 35 -8.29 7.01 -10.26
C GLU A 35 -8.50 6.81 -8.76
N GLY A 36 -8.18 7.83 -7.98
CA GLY A 36 -8.33 7.80 -6.53
C GLY A 36 -7.22 7.07 -5.79
N ILE A 37 -6.26 6.49 -6.51
CA ILE A 37 -5.15 5.77 -5.88
C ILE A 37 -3.93 6.70 -5.81
N LEU A 38 -3.52 7.03 -4.61
CA LEU A 38 -2.40 7.94 -4.39
C LEU A 38 -1.06 7.23 -4.31
N GLY A 39 -1.04 6.02 -3.77
CA GLY A 39 0.20 5.26 -3.63
C GLY A 39 -0.06 3.77 -3.51
N GLU A 40 1.02 3.01 -3.60
CA GLU A 40 0.95 1.55 -3.55
C GLU A 40 2.28 1.03 -3.03
N ALA A 41 2.22 0.18 -2.01
CA ALA A 41 3.40 -0.52 -1.51
C ALA A 41 3.39 -1.95 -2.05
N ASN A 42 4.50 -2.40 -2.60
CA ASN A 42 4.58 -3.69 -3.26
C ASN A 42 5.42 -4.68 -2.45
N MET A 43 5.12 -5.96 -2.61
CA MET A 43 5.83 -7.01 -1.87
C MET A 43 7.31 -7.09 -2.21
N ASP A 44 7.72 -6.56 -3.35
CA ASP A 44 9.13 -6.52 -3.73
C ASP A 44 9.90 -5.38 -3.04
N GLY A 45 9.23 -4.59 -2.21
CA GLY A 45 9.85 -3.48 -1.50
C GLY A 45 9.75 -2.13 -2.21
N SER A 46 9.18 -2.10 -3.41
CA SER A 46 9.03 -0.83 -4.13
C SER A 46 7.77 -0.10 -3.70
N ILE A 47 7.78 1.21 -3.89
CA ILE A 47 6.64 2.08 -3.65
C ILE A 47 6.31 2.81 -4.94
N TYR A 48 5.04 2.80 -5.32
CA TYR A 48 4.56 3.62 -6.43
C TYR A 48 3.82 4.83 -5.88
N ILE A 49 4.00 5.97 -6.52
CA ILE A 49 3.26 7.19 -6.20
C ILE A 49 2.57 7.66 -7.48
N ASN A 50 1.31 8.03 -7.36
CA ASN A 50 0.60 8.58 -8.51
C ASN A 50 1.31 9.84 -8.97
N GLU A 51 1.63 9.88 -10.27
CA GLU A 51 2.38 11.00 -10.83
C GLU A 51 1.61 12.31 -10.83
N SER A 52 0.30 12.28 -10.55
CA SER A 52 -0.50 13.49 -10.41
C SER A 52 -0.20 14.27 -9.14
N ILE A 53 0.48 13.65 -8.18
CA ILE A 53 0.85 14.34 -6.93
C ILE A 53 2.01 15.28 -7.20
N VAL A 54 1.91 16.50 -6.69
CA VAL A 54 2.93 17.52 -6.93
C VAL A 54 4.24 17.15 -6.22
N PRO A 55 5.35 17.08 -6.94
CA PRO A 55 6.65 16.79 -6.32
C PRO A 55 7.01 17.83 -5.25
N GLY A 56 7.51 17.35 -4.13
CA GLY A 56 7.90 18.22 -3.01
C GLY A 56 6.75 18.74 -2.16
N SER A 57 5.52 18.34 -2.47
CA SER A 57 4.36 18.77 -1.71
C SER A 57 4.24 18.04 -0.38
N LYS A 58 3.44 18.61 0.52
CA LYS A 58 3.10 17.93 1.77
C LYS A 58 2.34 16.64 1.50
N GLU A 59 1.48 16.65 0.49
CA GLU A 59 0.75 15.45 0.10
C GLU A 59 1.70 14.33 -0.30
N GLU A 60 2.74 14.65 -1.07
CA GLU A 60 3.72 13.64 -1.46
C GLU A 60 4.40 13.04 -0.23
N ALA A 61 4.81 13.87 0.72
CA ALA A 61 5.46 13.39 1.94
C ALA A 61 4.53 12.47 2.73
N GLN A 62 3.27 12.81 2.82
CA GLN A 62 2.28 11.99 3.54
C GLN A 62 2.07 10.64 2.85
N VAL A 63 1.99 10.62 1.53
CA VAL A 63 1.81 9.39 0.77
C VAL A 63 3.05 8.50 0.93
N ILE A 64 4.24 9.07 0.81
CA ILE A 64 5.48 8.30 0.99
C ILE A 64 5.53 7.70 2.39
N ASN A 65 5.23 8.47 3.43
CA ASN A 65 5.25 7.95 4.80
C ASN A 65 4.25 6.81 4.99
N HIS A 66 3.06 6.95 4.43
CA HIS A 66 2.05 5.91 4.51
C HIS A 66 2.55 4.61 3.85
N GLU A 67 3.05 4.72 2.63
CA GLU A 67 3.51 3.54 1.90
C GLU A 67 4.78 2.95 2.50
N MET A 68 5.66 3.79 3.05
CA MET A 68 6.87 3.31 3.73
C MET A 68 6.53 2.48 4.95
N ARG A 69 5.46 2.82 5.66
CA ARG A 69 5.04 2.00 6.80
C ARG A 69 4.61 0.61 6.34
N HIS A 70 3.83 0.55 5.26
CA HIS A 70 3.48 -0.75 4.69
C HIS A 70 4.71 -1.52 4.23
N ALA A 71 5.64 -0.87 3.57
CA ALA A 71 6.87 -1.51 3.11
C ALA A 71 7.69 -2.05 4.29
N THR A 72 7.77 -1.29 5.37
CA THR A 72 8.45 -1.74 6.59
C THR A 72 7.77 -2.95 7.20
N ASP A 73 6.45 -2.92 7.29
CA ASP A 73 5.71 -4.03 7.85
C ASP A 73 5.83 -5.29 6.99
N MET A 74 5.92 -5.13 5.68
CA MET A 74 6.16 -6.26 4.79
C MET A 74 7.57 -6.82 4.93
N ARG A 75 8.57 -5.95 5.05
CA ARG A 75 9.97 -6.38 5.21
C ARG A 75 10.18 -7.12 6.51
N THR A 76 9.50 -6.71 7.58
CA THR A 76 9.65 -7.33 8.89
C THR A 76 8.74 -8.54 9.08
N GLY A 77 7.91 -8.86 8.11
CA GLY A 77 7.02 -10.01 8.18
C GLY A 77 5.70 -9.78 8.90
N LYS A 78 5.45 -8.56 9.35
CA LYS A 78 4.21 -8.22 10.04
C LYS A 78 3.02 -8.17 9.08
N LEU A 79 3.27 -7.78 7.84
CA LEU A 79 2.27 -7.69 6.78
C LEU A 79 2.72 -8.51 5.58
N ALA A 80 1.82 -9.29 5.02
CA ALA A 80 2.05 -9.97 3.74
C ALA A 80 0.71 -10.05 3.00
N TYR A 81 0.77 -10.20 1.70
CA TYR A 81 -0.45 -10.36 0.94
C TYR A 81 -0.25 -11.13 -0.35
N SER A 82 -1.34 -11.69 -0.84
CA SER A 82 -1.42 -12.31 -2.16
C SER A 82 -2.76 -11.88 -2.76
N ASP A 83 -3.10 -12.46 -3.91
CA ASP A 83 -4.42 -12.19 -4.49
C ASP A 83 -5.55 -12.72 -3.62
N ASP A 84 -5.28 -13.69 -2.76
CA ASP A 84 -6.31 -14.42 -2.02
C ASP A 84 -6.42 -14.05 -0.54
N PHE A 85 -5.43 -13.34 -0.01
CA PHE A 85 -5.43 -13.01 1.41
C PHE A 85 -4.56 -11.81 1.74
N VAL A 86 -4.79 -11.27 2.93
CA VAL A 86 -3.86 -10.39 3.60
C VAL A 86 -3.53 -11.03 4.94
N LYS A 87 -2.26 -11.06 5.29
CA LYS A 87 -1.79 -11.55 6.59
C LYS A 87 -1.27 -10.38 7.41
N TRP A 88 -1.79 -10.23 8.61
CA TRP A 88 -1.40 -9.14 9.51
C TRP A 88 -1.24 -9.69 10.91
N ASN A 89 -0.05 -9.49 11.50
CA ASN A 89 0.27 -9.98 12.84
C ASN A 89 -0.09 -11.47 13.02
N GLY A 90 0.13 -12.28 12.00
CA GLY A 90 -0.16 -13.71 12.03
C GLY A 90 -1.60 -14.10 11.72
N ASN A 91 -2.51 -13.14 11.61
CA ASN A 91 -3.90 -13.42 11.26
C ASN A 91 -4.10 -13.34 9.75
N ILE A 92 -4.94 -14.21 9.22
CA ILE A 92 -5.23 -14.28 7.77
C ILE A 92 -6.60 -13.69 7.53
N TYR A 93 -6.68 -12.76 6.59
CA TYR A 93 -7.92 -12.11 6.17
C TYR A 93 -8.17 -12.44 4.70
N PRO A 94 -9.29 -13.08 4.37
CA PRO A 94 -9.59 -13.40 2.97
C PRO A 94 -9.66 -12.15 2.09
N ARG A 95 -9.19 -12.29 0.86
CA ARG A 95 -9.20 -11.21 -0.12
C ARG A 95 -9.74 -11.73 -1.43
N GLU A 96 -10.66 -11.01 -2.05
CA GLU A 96 -11.19 -11.41 -3.35
C GLU A 96 -11.75 -10.21 -4.09
N ASP A 97 -11.87 -10.38 -5.40
CA ASP A 97 -12.55 -9.42 -6.25
C ASP A 97 -14.05 -9.65 -6.14
N ARG A 98 -14.77 -8.63 -5.74
CA ARG A 98 -16.24 -8.68 -5.68
C ARG A 98 -16.79 -7.52 -6.49
N ASN A 99 -17.40 -7.82 -7.62
CA ASN A 99 -17.99 -6.81 -8.51
C ASN A 99 -16.96 -5.77 -8.98
N GLY A 100 -15.74 -6.23 -9.27
CA GLY A 100 -14.68 -5.35 -9.73
C GLY A 100 -13.98 -4.59 -8.65
N LYS A 101 -14.31 -4.82 -7.38
CA LYS A 101 -13.67 -4.16 -6.25
C LYS A 101 -12.80 -5.14 -5.49
N ASP A 102 -11.65 -4.67 -5.06
CA ASP A 102 -10.74 -5.44 -4.21
C ASP A 102 -11.27 -5.40 -2.77
N MET A 103 -11.73 -6.55 -2.29
CA MET A 103 -12.39 -6.64 -1.00
C MET A 103 -11.63 -7.56 -0.06
N ILE A 104 -11.61 -7.19 1.20
CA ILE A 104 -10.95 -7.96 2.27
C ILE A 104 -11.96 -8.18 3.39
N LYS A 105 -12.01 -9.41 3.89
CA LYS A 105 -12.98 -9.76 4.93
C LYS A 105 -12.36 -9.60 6.31
N VAL A 106 -12.95 -8.71 7.10
CA VAL A 106 -12.51 -8.45 8.48
C VAL A 106 -13.72 -8.52 9.39
N ASP A 107 -13.61 -9.29 10.46
CA ASP A 107 -14.70 -9.48 11.43
C ASP A 107 -16.01 -9.89 10.77
N GLY A 108 -15.92 -10.76 9.78
CA GLY A 108 -17.09 -11.29 9.08
C GLY A 108 -17.68 -10.34 8.03
N GLN A 109 -17.07 -9.20 7.79
CA GLN A 109 -17.58 -8.21 6.83
C GLN A 109 -16.56 -7.96 5.72
N TRP A 110 -17.06 -7.91 4.49
CA TRP A 110 -16.25 -7.54 3.35
C TRP A 110 -16.15 -6.02 3.27
N LYS A 111 -14.90 -5.51 3.20
CA LYS A 111 -14.62 -4.09 3.10
C LYS A 111 -13.64 -3.84 1.95
N GLU A 112 -13.76 -2.69 1.31
CA GLU A 112 -12.88 -2.35 0.20
C GLU A 112 -11.46 -2.08 0.69
N ALA A 113 -10.47 -2.65 0.00
CA ALA A 113 -9.07 -2.46 0.32
C ALA A 113 -8.68 -0.98 0.23
N GLY A 114 -7.75 -0.57 1.08
CA GLY A 114 -7.24 0.78 1.06
C GLY A 114 -8.05 1.78 1.87
N THR A 115 -9.14 1.35 2.51
CA THR A 115 -9.88 2.23 3.41
C THR A 115 -9.23 2.28 4.78
N HIS A 116 -9.72 3.15 5.66
CA HIS A 116 -9.14 3.34 6.99
C HIS A 116 -9.47 2.24 7.99
N ASP A 117 -10.33 1.30 7.63
CA ASP A 117 -10.92 0.37 8.57
C ASP A 117 -10.09 -0.88 8.85
N PHE A 118 -8.87 -0.94 8.36
CA PHE A 118 -8.00 -2.10 8.55
C PHE A 118 -6.85 -1.77 9.51
N PRO A 119 -6.43 -2.74 10.32
CA PRO A 119 -5.34 -2.51 11.28
C PRO A 119 -4.04 -2.03 10.62
N TRP A 120 -3.71 -2.57 9.45
CA TRP A 120 -2.50 -2.16 8.74
C TRP A 120 -2.61 -0.74 8.17
N GLU A 121 -3.82 -0.28 7.86
CA GLU A 121 -4.04 1.09 7.40
C GLU A 121 -4.02 2.07 8.57
N GLU A 122 -4.58 1.68 9.71
CA GLU A 122 -4.51 2.52 10.91
C GLU A 122 -3.07 2.75 11.33
N GLU A 123 -2.24 1.70 11.29
CA GLU A 123 -0.83 1.84 11.65
C GLU A 123 -0.09 2.76 10.68
N ALA A 124 -0.37 2.63 9.38
CA ALA A 124 0.25 3.50 8.38
C ALA A 124 -0.17 4.96 8.54
N ASN A 125 -1.45 5.18 8.85
CA ASN A 125 -1.96 6.54 9.06
C ASN A 125 -1.45 7.16 10.35
N ASN A 126 -1.19 6.36 11.37
CA ASN A 126 -0.63 6.87 12.61
C ASN A 126 0.75 7.51 12.40
N GLY A 127 1.53 6.99 11.46
CA GLY A 127 2.80 7.59 11.09
C GLY A 127 2.64 8.99 10.52
N ASN A 128 1.53 9.27 9.86
CA ASN A 128 1.27 10.56 9.23
C ASN A 128 0.85 11.64 10.21
N LYS A 129 0.49 11.28 11.43
CA LYS A 129 0.11 12.27 12.44
C LYS A 129 1.28 13.16 12.86
N ASN A 130 2.49 12.71 12.56
CA ASN A 130 3.71 13.42 12.94
C ASN A 130 4.38 14.13 11.77
N VAL A 131 3.71 14.21 10.64
CA VAL A 131 4.25 14.80 9.42
C VAL A 131 3.73 16.21 9.21
#